data_6c66ceece0c0b451276b5fb0b0679cad
#
_entry.id   6c66ceece0c0b451276b5fb0b0679cad
#
_cell.length_a   1.000
_cell.length_b   1.000
_cell.length_c   1.000
_cell.angle_alpha   90.00
_cell.angle_beta   90.00
_cell.angle_gamma   90.00
#
_symmetry.space_group_name_H-M   'P 1'
#
loop_
_entity.id
_entity.type
_entity.pdbx_description
1 polymer ?
#
loop_
_entity_poly.entity_id
_entity_poly.type
_entity_poly.pdbx_seq_one_letter_code
_entity_poly.pdbx_strand_id
1 'polypeptide(L)'
;SGAKSVADLFCGVGPFALRLAKSSKVHAVDSDQPAIGAIDRAARETSDLRPLTTEARDLFRRPLLAQELNAFDALVFDPPRVGAEAQALEIARSNVRLVAAVSCNSTSFARDARILIDGGYKLNALTLVDQFLYSAHIELVGIFEKKPETKRPRRLLG
;
A
#
# COMPACT_ATOMS: atom_id res chain seq x y z
N SER A 1 1.56 14.27 -2.74
CA SER A 1 2.40 13.95 -1.59
C SER A 1 3.84 13.82 -2.08
N GLY A 2 4.81 14.37 -1.37
CA GLY A 2 6.22 14.28 -1.75
C GLY A 2 6.89 12.97 -1.31
N ALA A 3 6.19 11.82 -1.34
CA ALA A 3 6.76 10.52 -1.02
C ALA A 3 7.85 10.18 -2.04
N LYS A 4 9.05 9.85 -1.56
CA LYS A 4 10.22 9.51 -2.38
C LYS A 4 10.29 8.03 -2.69
N SER A 5 9.76 7.18 -1.80
CA SER A 5 9.71 5.73 -1.90
C SER A 5 8.31 5.22 -1.57
N VAL A 6 7.78 4.34 -2.41
CA VAL A 6 6.42 3.80 -2.30
C VAL A 6 6.46 2.29 -2.50
N ALA A 7 5.73 1.53 -1.67
CA ALA A 7 5.42 0.15 -1.96
C ALA A 7 4.00 0.03 -2.53
N ASP A 8 3.84 -0.79 -3.58
CA ASP A 8 2.57 -1.12 -4.21
C ASP A 8 2.29 -2.60 -3.94
N LEU A 9 1.37 -2.87 -3.01
CA LEU A 9 1.07 -4.20 -2.51
C LEU A 9 -0.21 -4.75 -3.15
N PHE A 10 -0.16 -5.98 -3.62
CA PHE A 10 -1.18 -6.59 -4.50
C PHE A 10 -1.27 -5.82 -5.82
N CYS A 11 -0.12 -5.55 -6.42
CA CYS A 11 0.00 -4.61 -7.54
C CYS A 11 -0.58 -5.12 -8.88
N GLY A 12 -0.90 -6.41 -8.99
CA GLY A 12 -1.36 -7.01 -10.25
C GLY A 12 -0.42 -6.69 -11.42
N VAL A 13 -0.97 -6.18 -12.51
CA VAL A 13 -0.20 -5.74 -13.70
C VAL A 13 0.41 -4.33 -13.55
N GLY A 14 0.35 -3.72 -12.36
CA GLY A 14 1.06 -2.50 -11.99
C GLY A 14 0.45 -1.18 -12.45
N PRO A 15 -0.88 -0.98 -12.45
CA PRO A 15 -1.46 0.29 -12.84
C PRO A 15 -1.02 1.44 -11.91
N PHE A 16 -0.90 1.18 -10.62
CA PHE A 16 -0.37 2.13 -9.65
C PHE A 16 1.15 2.22 -9.71
N ALA A 17 1.86 1.07 -9.74
CA ALA A 17 3.32 1.01 -9.75
C ALA A 17 3.93 1.86 -10.87
N LEU A 18 3.50 1.67 -12.12
CA LEU A 18 3.99 2.41 -13.28
C LEU A 18 3.66 3.91 -13.20
N ARG A 19 2.49 4.26 -12.69
CA ARG A 19 2.08 5.66 -12.51
C ARG A 19 2.91 6.36 -11.43
N LEU A 20 3.12 5.70 -10.31
CA LEU A 20 3.89 6.20 -9.17
C LEU A 20 5.38 6.32 -9.51
N ALA A 21 5.91 5.40 -10.34
CA ALA A 21 7.31 5.41 -10.75
C ALA A 21 7.70 6.65 -11.58
N LYS A 22 6.76 7.44 -12.08
CA LYS A 22 7.05 8.75 -12.71
C LYS A 22 7.62 9.76 -11.73
N SER A 23 7.34 9.64 -10.44
CA SER A 23 7.75 10.63 -9.42
C SER A 23 8.47 10.04 -8.23
N SER A 24 8.33 8.75 -7.96
CA SER A 24 8.84 8.07 -6.75
C SER A 24 9.58 6.80 -7.11
N LYS A 25 10.49 6.35 -6.25
CA LYS A 25 10.98 4.96 -6.30
C LYS A 25 9.83 4.04 -5.89
N VAL A 26 9.64 2.93 -6.61
CA VAL A 26 8.54 2.00 -6.35
C VAL A 26 9.06 0.59 -6.15
N HIS A 27 8.46 -0.11 -5.19
CA HIS A 27 8.59 -1.55 -5.02
C HIS A 27 7.21 -2.18 -5.15
N ALA A 28 7.00 -2.97 -6.20
CA ALA A 28 5.72 -3.58 -6.54
C ALA A 28 5.73 -5.06 -6.19
N VAL A 29 4.71 -5.51 -5.45
CA VAL A 29 4.65 -6.88 -4.91
C VAL A 29 3.30 -7.53 -5.24
N ASP A 30 3.34 -8.71 -5.84
CA ASP A 30 2.17 -9.56 -6.09
C ASP A 30 2.58 -11.03 -6.15
N SER A 31 1.64 -11.94 -5.98
CA SER A 31 1.86 -13.38 -6.15
C SER A 31 1.85 -13.84 -7.61
N ASP A 32 1.27 -13.06 -8.51
CA ASP A 32 1.14 -13.37 -9.93
C ASP A 32 2.46 -13.11 -10.68
N GLN A 33 3.26 -14.15 -10.85
CA GLN A 33 4.54 -14.09 -11.56
C GLN A 33 4.44 -13.55 -13.00
N PRO A 34 3.46 -13.92 -13.84
CA PRO A 34 3.21 -13.31 -15.14
C PRO A 34 2.95 -11.80 -15.06
N ALA A 35 2.15 -11.33 -14.10
CA ALA A 35 1.86 -9.91 -13.89
C ALA A 35 3.12 -9.14 -13.50
N ILE A 36 3.92 -9.68 -12.57
CA ILE A 36 5.23 -9.12 -12.18
C ILE A 36 6.16 -9.02 -13.40
N GLY A 37 6.25 -10.08 -14.23
CA GLY A 37 7.03 -10.04 -15.46
C GLY A 37 6.54 -9.00 -16.48
N ALA A 38 5.24 -8.70 -16.50
CA ALA A 38 4.68 -7.65 -17.34
C ALA A 38 5.10 -6.25 -16.87
N ILE A 39 5.11 -6.00 -15.56
CA ILE A 39 5.61 -4.75 -14.98
C ILE A 39 7.08 -4.54 -15.33
N ASP A 40 7.92 -5.57 -15.19
CA ASP A 40 9.35 -5.50 -15.53
C ASP A 40 9.60 -5.16 -17.00
N ARG A 41 8.81 -5.72 -17.90
CA ARG A 41 8.89 -5.38 -19.33
C ARG A 41 8.47 -3.93 -19.56
N ALA A 42 7.31 -3.53 -19.04
CA ALA A 42 6.79 -2.18 -19.19
C ALA A 42 7.76 -1.13 -18.60
N ALA A 43 8.39 -1.43 -17.48
CA ALA A 43 9.37 -0.54 -16.86
C ALA A 43 10.63 -0.34 -17.73
N ARG A 44 11.10 -1.41 -18.41
CA ARG A 44 12.23 -1.29 -19.35
C ARG A 44 11.91 -0.52 -20.63
N GLU A 45 10.65 -0.57 -21.06
CA GLU A 45 10.17 0.08 -22.28
C GLU A 45 9.69 1.51 -22.06
N THR A 46 9.53 1.93 -20.80
CA THR A 46 9.05 3.27 -20.44
C THR A 46 10.22 4.16 -20.03
N SER A 47 10.42 5.25 -20.76
CA SER A 47 11.39 6.29 -20.39
C SER A 47 10.92 7.08 -19.15
N ASP A 48 11.87 7.74 -18.49
CA ASP A 48 11.63 8.71 -17.41
C ASP A 48 10.95 8.15 -16.15
N LEU A 49 11.08 6.84 -15.90
CA LEU A 49 10.70 6.25 -14.63
C LEU A 49 11.81 6.38 -13.58
N ARG A 50 11.43 6.64 -12.35
CA ARG A 50 12.28 6.41 -11.18
C ARG A 50 12.48 4.91 -10.99
N PRO A 51 13.47 4.46 -10.22
CA PRO A 51 13.70 3.04 -9.98
C PRO A 51 12.42 2.32 -9.57
N LEU A 52 12.06 1.29 -10.32
CA LEU A 52 10.96 0.40 -10.06
C LEU A 52 11.52 -1.01 -9.92
N THR A 53 11.28 -1.62 -8.78
CA THR A 53 11.64 -3.01 -8.47
C THR A 53 10.38 -3.82 -8.26
N THR A 54 10.44 -5.10 -8.55
CA THR A 54 9.30 -6.01 -8.44
C THR A 54 9.65 -7.22 -7.59
N GLU A 55 8.67 -7.80 -6.91
CA GLU A 55 8.82 -9.04 -6.17
C GLU A 55 7.59 -9.93 -6.36
N ALA A 56 7.82 -11.20 -6.74
CA ALA A 56 6.78 -12.21 -6.73
C ALA A 56 6.67 -12.83 -5.33
N ARG A 57 5.62 -12.47 -4.59
CA ARG A 57 5.43 -12.88 -3.19
C ARG A 57 3.96 -13.02 -2.85
N ASP A 58 3.58 -14.15 -2.28
CA ASP A 58 2.24 -14.36 -1.72
C ASP A 58 2.13 -13.61 -0.38
N LEU A 59 1.50 -12.42 -0.44
CA LEU A 59 1.33 -11.54 0.71
C LEU A 59 0.32 -12.06 1.75
N PHE A 60 -0.49 -13.07 1.41
CA PHE A 60 -1.37 -13.75 2.37
C PHE A 60 -0.58 -14.69 3.29
N ARG A 61 0.42 -15.39 2.73
CA ARG A 61 1.26 -16.34 3.48
C ARG A 61 2.51 -15.69 4.07
N ARG A 62 3.07 -14.72 3.37
CA ARG A 62 4.30 -14.01 3.73
C ARG A 62 4.12 -12.51 3.53
N PRO A 63 3.36 -11.83 4.40
CA PRO A 63 3.23 -10.38 4.30
C PRO A 63 4.60 -9.70 4.37
N LEU A 64 4.73 -8.50 3.80
CA LEU A 64 5.87 -7.65 4.07
C LEU A 64 5.83 -7.25 5.55
N LEU A 65 6.88 -7.59 6.26
CA LEU A 65 6.98 -7.31 7.70
C LEU A 65 7.08 -5.81 7.95
N ALA A 66 6.67 -5.35 9.14
CA ALA A 66 6.76 -3.95 9.53
C ALA A 66 8.17 -3.37 9.33
N GLN A 67 9.21 -4.17 9.57
CA GLN A 67 10.61 -3.76 9.36
C GLN A 67 10.93 -3.52 7.88
N GLU A 68 10.44 -4.37 6.97
CA GLU A 68 10.59 -4.21 5.52
C GLU A 68 9.83 -2.97 5.04
N LEU A 69 8.61 -2.78 5.55
CA LEU A 69 7.74 -1.63 5.23
C LEU A 69 8.35 -0.29 5.65
N ASN A 70 9.16 -0.26 6.70
CA ASN A 70 9.80 0.97 7.20
C ASN A 70 10.80 1.61 6.21
N ALA A 71 11.13 0.93 5.09
CA ALA A 71 11.92 1.49 3.99
C ALA A 71 11.12 2.43 3.08
N PHE A 72 9.80 2.52 3.26
CA PHE A 72 8.91 3.28 2.39
C PHE A 72 8.27 4.47 3.10
N ASP A 73 8.10 5.57 2.38
CA ASP A 73 7.39 6.76 2.86
C ASP A 73 5.87 6.58 2.79
N ALA A 74 5.41 5.81 1.80
CA ALA A 74 4.00 5.57 1.55
C ALA A 74 3.75 4.16 0.99
N LEU A 75 2.50 3.70 1.10
CA LEU A 75 2.01 2.44 0.54
C LEU A 75 0.76 2.68 -0.31
N VAL A 76 0.63 1.89 -1.37
CA VAL A 76 -0.66 1.54 -1.97
C VAL A 76 -0.97 0.09 -1.56
N PHE A 77 -2.21 -0.18 -1.18
CA PHE A 77 -2.65 -1.45 -0.63
C PHE A 77 -4.00 -1.80 -1.28
N ASP A 78 -3.99 -2.66 -2.28
CA ASP A 78 -5.15 -3.01 -3.12
C ASP A 78 -5.40 -4.53 -3.12
N PRO A 79 -5.82 -5.12 -1.98
CA PRO A 79 -6.01 -6.55 -1.86
C PRO A 79 -7.26 -7.03 -2.60
N PRO A 80 -7.35 -8.34 -2.93
CA PRO A 80 -8.57 -8.96 -3.43
C PRO A 80 -9.77 -8.78 -2.47
N ARG A 81 -10.98 -9.16 -2.91
CA ARG A 81 -12.24 -9.00 -2.18
C ARG A 81 -12.24 -9.51 -0.73
N VAL A 82 -11.42 -10.49 -0.41
CA VAL A 82 -11.27 -11.04 0.96
C VAL A 82 -10.53 -10.09 1.89
N GLY A 83 -9.93 -9.02 1.36
CA GLY A 83 -9.00 -8.15 2.10
C GLY A 83 -7.67 -8.84 2.35
N ALA A 84 -6.81 -8.24 3.17
CA ALA A 84 -5.52 -8.82 3.53
C ALA A 84 -5.14 -8.51 4.98
N GLU A 85 -5.84 -9.13 5.92
CA GLU A 85 -5.70 -8.91 7.36
C GLU A 85 -4.26 -9.03 7.85
N ALA A 86 -3.53 -10.07 7.43
CA ALA A 86 -2.14 -10.28 7.84
C ALA A 86 -1.24 -9.12 7.41
N GLN A 87 -1.41 -8.62 6.18
CA GLN A 87 -0.66 -7.46 5.69
C GLN A 87 -1.08 -6.17 6.38
N ALA A 88 -2.37 -5.99 6.65
CA ALA A 88 -2.88 -4.83 7.40
C ALA A 88 -2.29 -4.76 8.82
N LEU A 89 -2.11 -5.90 9.50
CA LEU A 89 -1.44 -5.99 10.80
C LEU A 89 0.03 -5.53 10.73
N GLU A 90 0.76 -5.94 9.70
CA GLU A 90 2.16 -5.50 9.53
C GLU A 90 2.25 -4.00 9.17
N ILE A 91 1.34 -3.50 8.34
CA ILE A 91 1.23 -2.06 8.06
C ILE A 91 0.94 -1.29 9.37
N ALA A 92 0.01 -1.76 10.18
CA ALA A 92 -0.35 -1.13 11.45
C ALA A 92 0.83 -1.02 12.43
N ARG A 93 1.75 -1.99 12.41
CA ARG A 93 2.98 -2.01 13.23
C ARG A 93 4.12 -1.19 12.65
N SER A 94 4.05 -0.83 11.37
CA SER A 94 5.10 -0.10 10.67
C SER A 94 5.11 1.41 11.00
N ASN A 95 6.18 2.08 10.59
CA ASN A 95 6.32 3.54 10.68
C ASN A 95 5.95 4.25 9.36
N VAL A 96 5.36 3.56 8.40
CA VAL A 96 4.91 4.18 7.15
C VAL A 96 3.88 5.25 7.46
N ARG A 97 4.09 6.44 6.90
CA ARG A 97 3.25 7.60 7.26
C ARG A 97 1.95 7.66 6.51
N LEU A 98 1.93 7.23 5.25
CA LEU A 98 0.80 7.40 4.35
C LEU A 98 0.43 6.06 3.72
N VAL A 99 -0.83 5.67 3.84
CA VAL A 99 -1.38 4.47 3.20
C VAL A 99 -2.61 4.84 2.39
N ALA A 100 -2.61 4.48 1.11
CA ALA A 100 -3.79 4.49 0.26
C ALA A 100 -4.32 3.05 0.18
N ALA A 101 -5.43 2.79 0.85
CA ALA A 101 -6.08 1.48 0.83
C ALA A 101 -7.24 1.50 -0.19
N VAL A 102 -7.19 0.57 -1.13
CA VAL A 102 -8.22 0.37 -2.15
C VAL A 102 -8.95 -0.93 -1.87
N SER A 103 -10.23 -1.03 -2.14
CA SER A 103 -11.00 -2.27 -1.99
C SER A 103 -12.32 -2.22 -2.75
N CYS A 104 -12.67 -3.33 -3.39
CA CYS A 104 -13.99 -3.54 -4.00
C CYS A 104 -15.01 -4.21 -3.04
N ASN A 105 -14.68 -4.36 -1.74
CA ASN A 105 -15.56 -4.98 -0.74
C ASN A 105 -15.55 -4.18 0.56
N SER A 106 -16.70 -3.61 0.92
CA SER A 106 -16.84 -2.74 2.09
C SER A 106 -16.60 -3.48 3.43
N THR A 107 -16.94 -4.76 3.51
CA THR A 107 -16.78 -5.54 4.74
C THR A 107 -15.31 -5.81 5.05
N SER A 108 -14.55 -6.30 4.06
CA SER A 108 -13.11 -6.52 4.23
C SER A 108 -12.36 -5.20 4.39
N PHE A 109 -12.76 -4.14 3.67
CA PHE A 109 -12.21 -2.80 3.85
C PHE A 109 -12.41 -2.30 5.29
N ALA A 110 -13.62 -2.43 5.85
CA ALA A 110 -13.90 -1.96 7.22
C ALA A 110 -13.05 -2.70 8.26
N ARG A 111 -12.83 -4.02 8.09
CA ARG A 111 -11.95 -4.80 8.95
C ARG A 111 -10.50 -4.33 8.87
N ASP A 112 -9.95 -4.24 7.64
CA ASP A 112 -8.56 -3.85 7.43
C ASP A 112 -8.33 -2.38 7.86
N ALA A 113 -9.28 -1.49 7.58
CA ALA A 113 -9.27 -0.10 8.06
C ALA A 113 -9.27 -0.01 9.59
N ARG A 114 -10.06 -0.85 10.27
CA ARG A 114 -10.07 -0.91 11.73
C ARG A 114 -8.69 -1.28 12.29
N ILE A 115 -8.03 -2.27 11.69
CA ILE A 115 -6.66 -2.68 12.08
C ILE A 115 -5.69 -1.50 11.94
N LEU A 116 -5.75 -0.77 10.82
CA LEU A 116 -4.90 0.41 10.63
C LEU A 116 -5.18 1.49 11.67
N ILE A 117 -6.44 1.78 11.96
CA ILE A 117 -6.84 2.79 12.96
C ILE A 117 -6.35 2.40 14.35
N ASP A 118 -6.52 1.15 14.76
CA ASP A 118 -6.03 0.62 16.03
C ASP A 118 -4.49 0.65 16.11
N GLY A 119 -3.80 0.56 14.96
CA GLY A 119 -2.36 0.75 14.82
C GLY A 119 -1.89 2.21 14.81
N GLY A 120 -2.80 3.17 15.07
CA GLY A 120 -2.48 4.59 15.20
C GLY A 120 -2.60 5.41 13.91
N TYR A 121 -3.14 4.84 12.83
CA TYR A 121 -3.49 5.61 11.64
C TYR A 121 -4.80 6.37 11.83
N LYS A 122 -4.90 7.53 11.20
CA LYS A 122 -6.13 8.31 11.07
C LYS A 122 -6.63 8.20 9.63
N LEU A 123 -7.89 7.85 9.45
CA LEU A 123 -8.56 7.94 8.16
C LEU A 123 -8.84 9.41 7.86
N ASN A 124 -8.14 9.97 6.87
CA ASN A 124 -8.27 11.38 6.51
C ASN A 124 -9.28 11.61 5.38
N ALA A 125 -9.44 10.63 4.50
CA ALA A 125 -10.41 10.69 3.41
C ALA A 125 -10.90 9.29 3.06
N LEU A 126 -12.16 9.20 2.67
CA LEU A 126 -12.79 8.02 2.09
C LEU A 126 -13.52 8.44 0.83
N THR A 127 -13.16 7.85 -0.29
CA THR A 127 -13.77 8.12 -1.59
C THR A 127 -14.44 6.86 -2.09
N LEU A 128 -15.67 6.99 -2.56
CA LEU A 128 -16.40 5.96 -3.27
C LEU A 128 -16.26 6.21 -4.77
N VAL A 129 -15.81 5.20 -5.51
CA VAL A 129 -15.65 5.27 -6.96
C VAL A 129 -16.62 4.27 -7.58
N ASP A 130 -17.66 4.78 -8.21
CA ASP A 130 -18.62 3.99 -8.98
C ASP A 130 -18.14 3.91 -10.43
N GLN A 131 -17.39 2.85 -10.75
CA GLN A 131 -16.84 2.63 -12.08
C GLN A 131 -17.51 1.48 -12.85
N PHE A 132 -18.45 0.79 -12.23
CA PHE A 132 -19.14 -0.36 -12.81
C PHE A 132 -20.60 -0.05 -13.09
N LEU A 133 -20.88 0.58 -14.22
CA LEU A 133 -22.26 0.86 -14.67
C LEU A 133 -23.12 -0.41 -14.58
N TYR A 134 -24.29 -0.27 -13.94
CA TYR A 134 -25.27 -1.37 -13.71
C TYR A 134 -24.80 -2.49 -12.77
N SER A 135 -23.83 -2.26 -11.92
CA SER A 135 -23.33 -3.18 -10.90
C SER A 135 -23.47 -2.58 -9.52
N ALA A 136 -23.71 -3.42 -8.50
CA ALA A 136 -23.66 -3.02 -7.10
C ALA A 136 -22.21 -2.90 -6.55
N HIS A 137 -21.19 -3.03 -7.42
CA HIS A 137 -19.79 -2.97 -7.02
C HIS A 137 -19.30 -1.52 -6.99
N ILE A 138 -18.82 -1.10 -5.83
CA ILE A 138 -18.23 0.22 -5.59
C ILE A 138 -16.79 -0.01 -5.16
N GLU A 139 -15.85 0.73 -5.74
CA GLU A 139 -14.50 0.80 -5.24
C GLU A 139 -14.41 1.81 -4.09
N LEU A 140 -13.74 1.43 -3.03
CA LEU A 140 -13.45 2.26 -1.87
C LEU A 140 -11.98 2.65 -1.91
N VAL A 141 -11.70 3.93 -1.72
CA VAL A 141 -10.33 4.43 -1.57
C VAL A 141 -10.23 5.20 -0.26
N GLY A 142 -9.51 4.62 0.70
CA GLY A 142 -9.23 5.23 1.99
C GLY A 142 -7.81 5.78 2.06
N ILE A 143 -7.66 7.02 2.51
CA ILE A 143 -6.35 7.63 2.78
C ILE A 143 -6.12 7.66 4.28
N PHE A 144 -5.10 6.94 4.73
CA PHE A 144 -4.71 6.82 6.12
C PHE A 144 -3.36 7.50 6.35
N GLU A 145 -3.24 8.21 7.46
CA GLU A 145 -2.01 8.89 7.84
C GLU A 145 -1.67 8.60 9.31
N LYS A 146 -0.42 8.24 9.54
CA LYS A 146 0.15 8.04 10.88
C LYS A 146 1.10 9.18 11.19
N LYS A 147 0.88 9.85 12.30
CA LYS A 147 1.81 10.89 12.77
C LYS A 147 3.12 10.23 13.21
N PRO A 148 4.28 10.84 12.89
CA PRO A 148 5.54 10.35 13.43
C PRO A 148 5.47 10.32 14.97
N GLU A 149 5.92 9.25 15.59
CA GLU A 149 6.14 9.24 17.03
C GLU A 149 7.13 10.35 17.37
N THR A 150 6.70 11.35 18.10
CA THR A 150 7.60 12.30 18.72
C THR A 150 8.43 11.50 19.74
N LYS A 151 9.72 11.26 19.44
CA LYS A 151 10.65 10.67 20.41
C LYS A 151 10.57 11.52 21.67
N ARG A 152 9.95 10.98 22.75
CA ARG A 152 10.05 11.62 24.07
C ARG A 152 11.54 11.81 24.37
N PRO A 153 11.99 13.02 24.73
CA PRO A 153 13.37 13.21 25.13
C PRO A 153 13.64 12.24 26.28
N ARG A 154 14.70 11.43 26.16
CA ARG A 154 15.20 10.61 27.27
C ARG A 154 15.45 11.58 28.44
N ARG A 155 14.63 11.50 29.48
CA ARG A 155 14.98 12.12 30.75
C ARG A 155 16.32 11.50 31.18
N LEU A 156 17.38 12.23 31.03
CA LEU A 156 18.64 11.97 31.75
C LEU A 156 18.29 12.10 33.24
N LEU A 157 18.21 10.98 33.92
CA LEU A 157 18.23 10.94 35.36
C LEU A 157 19.65 11.35 35.75
N GLY A 158 19.76 12.59 36.25
CA GLY A 158 20.93 13.05 36.98
C GLY A 158 20.92 12.47 38.37
#